data_dce4a5bfe11b1c0ef5f3f9fd991c7a40
#
_entry.id   dce4a5bfe11b1c0ef5f3f9fd991c7a40
#
_cell.length_a   1.000
_cell.length_b   1.000
_cell.length_c   1.000
_cell.angle_alpha   90.00
_cell.angle_beta   90.00
_cell.angle_gamma   90.00
#
_symmetry.space_group_name_H-M   'P 1'
#
loop_
_entity.id
_entity.type
_entity.pdbx_description
1 polymer ?
#
loop_
_entity_poly.entity_id
_entity_poly.type
_entity_poly.pdbx_seq_one_letter_code
_entity_poly.pdbx_strand_id
1 'polypeptide(L)'
;MNIRLVKLNKNYKKQLEDMLDEWVSYNNSHNDNDSPWAIFKNDYHNFDYYLDNLELKEPKNGYVPDSTFFALDVERNIFVGAINIRHYLSEKLLLDGGHIGDGVRPSERRKGYATEIIRLGLEECKKIGITKVLIVCDKDNIGSRKSILNIGGVLENEIDVDGTIAQRYWINLS
;
A
#
# COMPACT_ATOMS: atom_id res chain seq x y z
N MET A 1 2.54 -19.90 0.53
CA MET A 1 2.46 -18.54 1.11
C MET A 1 1.15 -18.44 1.87
N ASN A 2 1.20 -18.14 3.18
CA ASN A 2 0.01 -18.06 4.01
C ASN A 2 -0.05 -16.68 4.68
N ILE A 3 -0.52 -15.70 3.91
CA ILE A 3 -0.74 -14.35 4.43
C ILE A 3 -2.21 -13.98 4.36
N ARG A 4 -2.61 -13.08 5.24
CA ARG A 4 -3.92 -12.43 5.16
C ARG A 4 -3.79 -10.96 5.53
N LEU A 5 -4.72 -10.17 5.04
CA LEU A 5 -4.81 -8.75 5.39
C LEU A 5 -5.59 -8.60 6.70
N VAL A 6 -5.01 -7.85 7.64
CA VAL A 6 -5.62 -7.58 8.93
C VAL A 6 -5.65 -6.08 9.20
N LYS A 7 -6.65 -5.63 9.95
CA LYS A 7 -6.67 -4.28 10.49
C LYS A 7 -5.78 -4.20 11.72
N LEU A 8 -5.06 -3.09 11.87
CA LEU A 8 -4.24 -2.87 13.05
C LEU A 8 -5.12 -2.74 14.30
N ASN A 9 -4.69 -3.39 15.37
CA ASN A 9 -5.27 -3.25 16.69
C ASN A 9 -4.19 -3.45 17.75
N LYS A 10 -4.55 -3.31 19.02
CA LYS A 10 -3.59 -3.39 20.15
C LYS A 10 -2.83 -4.70 20.20
N ASN A 11 -3.42 -5.79 19.72
CA ASN A 11 -2.79 -7.11 19.74
C ASN A 11 -1.63 -7.24 18.73
N TYR A 12 -1.54 -6.32 17.76
CA TYR A 12 -0.50 -6.32 16.72
C TYR A 12 0.60 -5.28 16.95
N LYS A 13 0.65 -4.67 18.15
CA LYS A 13 1.66 -3.64 18.44
C LYS A 13 3.08 -4.12 18.19
N LYS A 14 3.41 -5.33 18.67
CA LYS A 14 4.74 -5.91 18.48
C LYS A 14 5.05 -6.16 17.01
N GLN A 15 4.13 -6.73 16.27
CA GLN A 15 4.30 -6.99 14.84
C GLN A 15 4.54 -5.69 14.07
N LEU A 16 3.81 -4.61 14.41
CA LEU A 16 3.99 -3.31 13.81
C LEU A 16 5.38 -2.75 14.10
N GLU A 17 5.78 -2.74 15.37
CA GLU A 17 7.07 -2.19 15.79
C GLU A 17 8.23 -2.95 15.14
N ASP A 18 8.19 -4.28 15.14
CA ASP A 18 9.25 -5.12 14.55
C ASP A 18 9.39 -4.82 13.04
N MET A 19 8.28 -4.70 12.33
CA MET A 19 8.33 -4.40 10.90
C MET A 19 8.82 -2.98 10.63
N LEU A 20 8.28 -1.98 11.33
CA LEU A 20 8.62 -0.58 11.06
C LEU A 20 10.01 -0.21 11.56
N ASP A 21 10.51 -0.81 12.63
CA ASP A 21 11.90 -0.63 13.06
C ASP A 21 12.87 -1.00 11.93
N GLU A 22 12.65 -2.14 11.29
CA GLU A 22 13.44 -2.57 10.15
C GLU A 22 13.23 -1.66 8.94
N TRP A 23 11.99 -1.35 8.62
CA TRP A 23 11.63 -0.65 7.38
C TRP A 23 12.06 0.81 7.39
N VAL A 24 11.82 1.52 8.48
CA VAL A 24 12.25 2.92 8.62
C VAL A 24 13.78 3.01 8.58
N SER A 25 14.48 2.11 9.27
CA SER A 25 15.95 2.06 9.24
C SER A 25 16.47 1.81 7.82
N TYR A 26 15.85 0.88 7.09
CA TYR A 26 16.20 0.58 5.70
C TYR A 26 15.99 1.81 4.80
N ASN A 27 14.83 2.44 4.87
CA ASN A 27 14.52 3.60 4.04
C ASN A 27 15.49 4.75 4.28
N ASN A 28 15.85 5.01 5.54
CA ASN A 28 16.80 6.07 5.89
C ASN A 28 18.20 5.79 5.34
N SER A 29 18.67 4.55 5.41
CA SER A 29 20.03 4.19 4.96
C SER A 29 20.15 4.01 3.45
N HIS A 30 19.05 3.70 2.76
CA HIS A 30 19.03 3.47 1.30
C HIS A 30 18.37 4.61 0.52
N ASN A 31 17.92 5.67 1.20
CA ASN A 31 17.15 6.75 0.59
C ASN A 31 15.95 6.23 -0.22
N ASP A 32 15.29 5.20 0.30
CA ASP A 32 14.12 4.60 -0.30
C ASP A 32 12.85 5.37 0.06
N ASN A 33 11.79 5.21 -0.74
CA ASN A 33 10.54 5.92 -0.49
C ASN A 33 9.70 5.26 0.61
N ASP A 34 8.82 6.06 1.21
CA ASP A 34 7.88 5.62 2.25
C ASP A 34 6.54 5.21 1.62
N SER A 35 6.51 4.04 1.00
CA SER A 35 5.27 3.50 0.40
C SER A 35 4.84 2.20 1.07
N PRO A 36 3.60 2.06 1.53
CA PRO A 36 2.51 3.05 1.47
C PRO A 36 2.71 4.16 2.51
N TRP A 37 2.53 5.40 2.08
CA TRP A 37 2.74 6.57 2.94
C TRP A 37 1.90 6.51 4.23
N ALA A 38 0.71 5.94 4.18
CA ALA A 38 -0.19 5.85 5.32
C ALA A 38 0.46 5.23 6.57
N ILE A 39 1.34 4.25 6.41
CA ILE A 39 1.98 3.59 7.55
C ILE A 39 3.22 4.33 8.07
N PHE A 40 3.73 5.30 7.32
CA PHE A 40 4.93 6.07 7.70
C PHE A 40 4.63 7.50 8.15
N LYS A 41 3.44 8.03 7.88
CA LYS A 41 3.12 9.46 8.12
C LYS A 41 3.13 9.87 9.59
N ASN A 42 2.87 8.95 10.52
CA ASN A 42 2.84 9.20 11.96
C ASN A 42 3.86 8.34 12.69
N ASP A 43 4.28 8.81 13.87
CA ASP A 43 5.23 8.08 14.70
C ASP A 43 4.57 6.85 15.34
N TYR A 44 5.00 5.66 14.91
CA TYR A 44 4.46 4.40 15.41
C TYR A 44 4.85 4.09 16.86
N HIS A 45 5.84 4.81 17.41
CA HIS A 45 6.19 4.67 18.83
C HIS A 45 5.10 5.22 19.75
N ASN A 46 4.32 6.19 19.27
CA ASN A 46 3.10 6.62 19.93
C ASN A 46 1.92 5.80 19.39
N PHE A 47 1.81 4.57 19.86
CA PHE A 47 0.92 3.58 19.25
C PHE A 47 -0.55 3.98 19.26
N ASP A 48 -1.06 4.53 20.37
CA ASP A 48 -2.47 4.91 20.45
C ASP A 48 -2.82 6.00 19.43
N TYR A 49 -1.96 7.02 19.32
CA TYR A 49 -2.11 8.08 18.32
C TYR A 49 -1.98 7.51 16.90
N TYR A 50 -1.00 6.63 16.68
CA TYR A 50 -0.78 5.99 15.39
C TYR A 50 -2.03 5.21 14.95
N LEU A 51 -2.58 4.40 15.83
CA LEU A 51 -3.77 3.59 15.57
C LEU A 51 -4.99 4.49 15.25
N ASP A 52 -5.20 5.53 16.05
CA ASP A 52 -6.35 6.43 15.89
C ASP A 52 -6.27 7.27 14.61
N ASN A 53 -5.08 7.52 14.09
CA ASN A 53 -4.85 8.41 12.94
C ASN A 53 -4.31 7.69 11.71
N LEU A 54 -4.36 6.36 11.70
CA LEU A 54 -3.85 5.57 10.58
C LEU A 54 -4.69 5.77 9.31
N GLU A 55 -6.00 5.81 9.45
CA GLU A 55 -6.94 5.93 8.34
C GLU A 55 -7.59 7.31 8.32
N LEU A 56 -7.72 7.87 7.12
CA LEU A 56 -8.49 9.10 6.91
C LEU A 56 -9.98 8.74 6.86
N LYS A 57 -10.80 9.44 7.64
CA LYS A 57 -12.24 9.18 7.73
C LYS A 57 -13.07 10.18 6.97
N GLU A 58 -12.53 11.38 6.75
CA GLU A 58 -13.19 12.48 6.04
C GLU A 58 -12.26 13.03 4.96
N PRO A 59 -12.80 13.50 3.81
CA PRO A 59 -11.95 14.10 2.77
C PRO A 59 -11.14 15.28 3.30
N LYS A 60 -9.88 15.37 2.88
CA LYS A 60 -9.00 16.46 3.29
C LYS A 60 -7.90 16.69 2.24
N ASN A 61 -7.79 17.92 1.74
CA ASN A 61 -6.70 18.37 0.85
C ASN A 61 -6.50 17.47 -0.39
N GLY A 62 -7.60 17.03 -1.02
CA GLY A 62 -7.55 16.17 -2.20
C GLY A 62 -7.40 14.69 -1.88
N TYR A 63 -7.20 14.33 -0.61
CA TYR A 63 -7.24 12.95 -0.15
C TYR A 63 -8.67 12.57 0.25
N VAL A 64 -8.93 11.27 0.24
CA VAL A 64 -10.26 10.70 0.47
C VAL A 64 -10.19 9.71 1.63
N PRO A 65 -11.33 9.32 2.20
CA PRO A 65 -11.35 8.23 3.18
C PRO A 65 -10.64 6.98 2.64
N ASP A 66 -9.90 6.32 3.53
CA ASP A 66 -9.09 5.17 3.15
C ASP A 66 -9.15 4.06 4.20
N SER A 67 -8.65 2.90 3.82
CA SER A 67 -8.49 1.75 4.69
C SER A 67 -7.06 1.24 4.59
N THR A 68 -6.44 0.93 5.72
CA THR A 68 -5.09 0.38 5.77
C THR A 68 -5.11 -1.01 6.35
N PHE A 69 -4.52 -1.95 5.62
CA PHE A 69 -4.37 -3.34 6.05
C PHE A 69 -2.89 -3.69 6.14
N PHE A 70 -2.57 -4.52 7.12
CA PHE A 70 -1.24 -5.10 7.25
C PHE A 70 -1.28 -6.55 6.79
N ALA A 71 -0.23 -6.97 6.09
CA ALA A 71 -0.11 -8.33 5.61
C ALA A 71 0.55 -9.18 6.69
N LEU A 72 -0.24 -10.06 7.30
CA LEU A 72 0.21 -10.95 8.35
C LEU A 72 0.60 -12.30 7.75
N ASP A 73 1.86 -12.70 7.96
CA ASP A 73 2.26 -14.09 7.77
C ASP A 73 1.74 -14.88 8.96
N VAL A 74 0.74 -15.71 8.71
CA VAL A 74 0.00 -16.40 9.78
C VAL A 74 0.89 -17.40 10.53
N GLU A 75 1.78 -18.08 9.82
CA GLU A 75 2.64 -19.11 10.42
C GLU A 75 3.72 -18.50 11.32
N ARG A 76 4.35 -17.42 10.86
CA ARG A 76 5.41 -16.74 11.61
C ARG A 76 4.88 -15.68 12.58
N ASN A 77 3.62 -15.30 12.45
CA ASN A 77 2.99 -14.23 13.23
C ASN A 77 3.75 -12.91 13.15
N ILE A 78 4.17 -12.55 11.96
CA ILE A 78 4.86 -11.28 11.67
C ILE A 78 4.15 -10.52 10.54
N PHE A 79 4.30 -9.20 10.52
CA PHE A 79 3.89 -8.39 9.38
C PHE A 79 4.98 -8.43 8.31
N VAL A 80 4.58 -8.64 7.06
CA VAL A 80 5.49 -8.69 5.90
C VAL A 80 5.28 -7.52 4.94
N GLY A 81 4.25 -6.73 5.13
CA GLY A 81 3.96 -5.59 4.29
C GLY A 81 2.65 -4.92 4.66
N ALA A 82 2.19 -4.01 3.82
CA ALA A 82 0.95 -3.27 4.05
C ALA A 82 0.36 -2.77 2.74
N ILE A 83 -0.93 -2.47 2.78
CA ILE A 83 -1.66 -1.88 1.67
C ILE A 83 -2.64 -0.84 2.20
N ASN A 84 -2.68 0.31 1.51
CA ASN A 84 -3.66 1.38 1.75
C ASN A 84 -4.59 1.46 0.55
N ILE A 85 -5.89 1.47 0.81
CA ILE A 85 -6.94 1.52 -0.20
C ILE A 85 -7.72 2.81 -0.04
N ARG A 86 -7.70 3.69 -1.07
CA ARG A 86 -8.52 4.91 -1.14
C ARG A 86 -9.88 4.52 -1.66
N HIS A 87 -10.93 4.94 -0.95
CA HIS A 87 -12.29 4.46 -1.21
C HIS A 87 -12.87 4.92 -2.55
N TYR A 88 -12.37 6.04 -3.07
CA TYR A 88 -12.70 6.56 -4.41
C TYR A 88 -11.59 7.45 -4.91
N LEU A 89 -11.67 7.90 -6.16
CA LEU A 89 -10.65 8.77 -6.75
C LEU A 89 -11.12 10.23 -6.73
N SER A 90 -10.35 11.10 -6.07
CA SER A 90 -10.43 12.55 -6.28
C SER A 90 -9.70 12.89 -7.58
N GLU A 91 -9.78 14.15 -8.03
CA GLU A 91 -9.01 14.60 -9.21
C GLU A 91 -7.52 14.35 -9.04
N LYS A 92 -6.99 14.63 -7.84
CA LYS A 92 -5.59 14.39 -7.50
C LYS A 92 -5.22 12.93 -7.62
N LEU A 93 -6.00 12.03 -7.03
CA LEU A 93 -5.72 10.60 -7.01
C LEU A 93 -5.95 9.95 -8.37
N LEU A 94 -6.87 10.46 -9.17
CA LEU A 94 -7.08 9.99 -10.55
C LEU A 94 -5.85 10.27 -11.42
N LEU A 95 -5.18 11.40 -11.19
CA LEU A 95 -3.96 11.75 -11.91
C LEU A 95 -2.77 10.97 -11.39
N ASP A 96 -2.55 11.01 -10.07
CA ASP A 96 -1.41 10.40 -9.42
C ASP A 96 -1.82 9.86 -8.05
N GLY A 97 -1.29 8.71 -7.69
CA GLY A 97 -1.63 8.03 -6.43
C GLY A 97 -2.57 6.85 -6.62
N GLY A 98 -3.67 7.00 -7.33
CA GLY A 98 -4.63 5.93 -7.58
C GLY A 98 -5.36 5.45 -6.33
N HIS A 99 -5.99 4.28 -6.42
CA HIS A 99 -6.71 3.66 -5.30
C HIS A 99 -5.78 2.97 -4.29
N ILE A 100 -4.63 2.48 -4.73
CA ILE A 100 -3.81 1.57 -3.92
C ILE A 100 -2.39 2.12 -3.75
N GLY A 101 -1.93 2.18 -2.50
CA GLY A 101 -0.53 2.26 -2.15
C GLY A 101 -0.14 1.00 -1.38
N ASP A 102 0.97 0.37 -1.74
CA ASP A 102 1.41 -0.87 -1.12
C ASP A 102 2.92 -0.90 -0.93
N GLY A 103 3.37 -1.82 -0.11
CA GLY A 103 4.79 -2.05 0.09
C GLY A 103 5.05 -3.35 0.82
N VAL A 104 6.29 -3.82 0.70
CA VAL A 104 6.77 -5.05 1.32
C VAL A 104 7.94 -4.72 2.23
N ARG A 105 7.91 -5.28 3.43
CA ARG A 105 9.01 -5.21 4.41
C ARG A 105 10.33 -5.58 3.73
N PRO A 106 11.42 -4.82 3.91
CA PRO A 106 12.65 -5.03 3.13
C PRO A 106 13.18 -6.45 3.13
N SER A 107 13.23 -7.12 4.30
CA SER A 107 13.74 -8.50 4.40
C SER A 107 12.84 -9.54 3.73
N GLU A 108 11.63 -9.16 3.36
CA GLU A 108 10.63 -10.05 2.77
C GLU A 108 10.41 -9.79 1.27
N ARG A 109 11.20 -8.91 0.68
CA ARG A 109 11.11 -8.59 -0.75
C ARG A 109 11.61 -9.75 -1.62
N ARG A 110 11.15 -9.77 -2.88
CA ARG A 110 11.51 -10.79 -3.89
C ARG A 110 11.06 -12.20 -3.52
N LYS A 111 9.98 -12.31 -2.75
CA LYS A 111 9.37 -13.58 -2.36
C LYS A 111 7.94 -13.73 -2.87
N GLY A 112 7.46 -12.79 -3.68
CA GLY A 112 6.11 -12.80 -4.24
C GLY A 112 5.04 -12.14 -3.36
N TYR A 113 5.39 -11.54 -2.25
CA TYR A 113 4.41 -10.92 -1.34
C TYR A 113 3.69 -9.72 -1.95
N ALA A 114 4.37 -8.88 -2.76
CA ALA A 114 3.74 -7.72 -3.36
C ALA A 114 2.52 -8.11 -4.21
N THR A 115 2.67 -9.11 -5.07
CA THR A 115 1.59 -9.61 -5.91
C THR A 115 0.42 -10.13 -5.07
N GLU A 116 0.70 -10.90 -4.03
CA GLU A 116 -0.32 -11.47 -3.16
C GLU A 116 -1.03 -10.40 -2.33
N ILE A 117 -0.30 -9.42 -1.81
CA ILE A 117 -0.88 -8.29 -1.06
C ILE A 117 -1.85 -7.51 -1.95
N ILE A 118 -1.46 -7.21 -3.18
CA ILE A 118 -2.33 -6.48 -4.10
C ILE A 118 -3.55 -7.34 -4.45
N ARG A 119 -3.36 -8.62 -4.73
CA ARG A 119 -4.47 -9.54 -5.03
C ARG A 119 -5.51 -9.55 -3.90
N LEU A 120 -5.06 -9.67 -2.65
CA LEU A 120 -5.93 -9.60 -1.48
C LEU A 120 -6.58 -8.22 -1.33
N GLY A 121 -5.83 -7.16 -1.61
CA GLY A 121 -6.35 -5.79 -1.60
C GLY A 121 -7.46 -5.58 -2.62
N LEU A 122 -7.36 -6.20 -3.80
CA LEU A 122 -8.43 -6.13 -4.80
C LEU A 122 -9.73 -6.76 -4.30
N GLU A 123 -9.64 -7.82 -3.50
CA GLU A 123 -10.83 -8.39 -2.87
C GLU A 123 -11.47 -7.41 -1.87
N GLU A 124 -10.65 -6.67 -1.13
CA GLU A 124 -11.15 -5.61 -0.24
C GLU A 124 -11.77 -4.45 -1.04
N CYS A 125 -11.21 -4.11 -2.20
CA CYS A 125 -11.80 -3.10 -3.10
C CYS A 125 -13.19 -3.54 -3.57
N LYS A 126 -13.38 -4.80 -3.92
CA LYS A 126 -14.69 -5.34 -4.32
C LYS A 126 -15.72 -5.18 -3.20
N LYS A 127 -15.33 -5.43 -1.95
CA LYS A 127 -16.23 -5.34 -0.80
C LYS A 127 -16.81 -3.95 -0.61
N ILE A 128 -16.08 -2.91 -1.00
CA ILE A 128 -16.55 -1.52 -0.90
C ILE A 128 -17.11 -0.97 -2.20
N GLY A 129 -17.32 -1.84 -3.20
CA GLY A 129 -18.02 -1.49 -4.43
C GLY A 129 -17.15 -0.89 -5.53
N ILE A 130 -15.84 -0.96 -5.43
CA ILE A 130 -14.94 -0.50 -6.50
C ILE A 130 -14.95 -1.57 -7.60
N THR A 131 -15.27 -1.14 -8.83
CA THR A 131 -15.34 -2.05 -9.98
C THR A 131 -14.13 -1.94 -10.89
N LYS A 132 -13.39 -0.83 -10.81
CA LYS A 132 -12.22 -0.57 -11.63
C LYS A 132 -11.18 0.14 -10.78
N VAL A 133 -10.03 -0.48 -10.61
CA VAL A 133 -8.97 0.01 -9.70
C VAL A 133 -7.84 0.63 -10.49
N LEU A 134 -7.45 1.84 -10.11
CA LEU A 134 -6.25 2.50 -10.62
C LEU A 134 -5.09 2.26 -9.67
N ILE A 135 -3.97 1.75 -10.20
CA ILE A 135 -2.71 1.65 -9.46
C ILE A 135 -1.65 2.43 -10.22
N VAL A 136 -0.96 3.31 -9.51
CA VAL A 136 0.09 4.16 -10.08
C VAL A 136 1.43 3.77 -9.46
N CYS A 137 2.44 3.57 -10.29
CA CYS A 137 3.80 3.31 -9.81
C CYS A 137 4.81 4.08 -10.66
N ASP A 138 5.99 4.33 -10.09
CA ASP A 138 7.08 4.92 -10.84
C ASP A 138 7.56 3.94 -11.91
N LYS A 139 7.84 4.45 -13.11
CA LYS A 139 8.34 3.64 -14.23
C LYS A 139 9.59 2.84 -13.85
N ASP A 140 10.46 3.42 -13.03
CA ASP A 140 11.70 2.80 -12.59
C ASP A 140 11.48 1.72 -11.52
N ASN A 141 10.31 1.64 -10.93
CA ASN A 141 9.97 0.62 -9.94
C ASN A 141 9.53 -0.67 -10.64
N ILE A 142 10.52 -1.43 -11.10
CA ILE A 142 10.30 -2.65 -11.90
C ILE A 142 9.53 -3.71 -11.11
N GLY A 143 9.82 -3.85 -9.81
CA GLY A 143 9.14 -4.82 -8.95
C GLY A 143 7.63 -4.54 -8.84
N SER A 144 7.27 -3.28 -8.59
CA SER A 144 5.87 -2.85 -8.54
C SER A 144 5.16 -3.06 -9.87
N ARG A 145 5.82 -2.66 -10.97
CA ARG A 145 5.26 -2.83 -12.31
C ARG A 145 4.97 -4.30 -12.63
N LYS A 146 5.92 -5.19 -12.33
CA LYS A 146 5.74 -6.63 -12.56
C LYS A 146 4.57 -7.19 -11.75
N SER A 147 4.46 -6.80 -10.49
CA SER A 147 3.35 -7.25 -9.62
C SER A 147 2.00 -6.81 -10.17
N ILE A 148 1.89 -5.55 -10.62
CA ILE A 148 0.66 -5.01 -11.22
C ILE A 148 0.29 -5.75 -12.50
N LEU A 149 1.27 -5.99 -13.38
CA LEU A 149 1.03 -6.73 -14.63
C LEU A 149 0.62 -8.18 -14.36
N ASN A 150 1.22 -8.83 -13.36
CA ASN A 150 0.89 -10.22 -13.01
C ASN A 150 -0.56 -10.41 -12.55
N ILE A 151 -1.18 -9.37 -12.01
CA ILE A 151 -2.57 -9.42 -11.55
C ILE A 151 -3.55 -8.82 -12.55
N GLY A 152 -3.12 -8.59 -13.79
CA GLY A 152 -4.01 -8.16 -14.87
C GLY A 152 -4.09 -6.65 -15.07
N GLY A 153 -3.16 -5.88 -14.54
CA GLY A 153 -3.10 -4.44 -14.76
C GLY A 153 -2.82 -4.11 -16.23
N VAL A 154 -3.55 -3.12 -16.76
CA VAL A 154 -3.41 -2.62 -18.13
C VAL A 154 -2.94 -1.18 -18.09
N LEU A 155 -1.81 -0.89 -18.73
CA LEU A 155 -1.26 0.46 -18.78
C LEU A 155 -2.17 1.37 -19.60
N GLU A 156 -2.62 2.46 -18.99
CA GLU A 156 -3.35 3.52 -19.70
C GLU A 156 -2.38 4.51 -20.33
N ASN A 157 -1.47 5.06 -19.52
CA ASN A 157 -0.52 6.08 -19.97
C ASN A 157 0.61 6.25 -18.94
N GLU A 158 1.57 7.06 -19.33
CA GLU A 158 2.64 7.56 -18.46
C GLU A 158 2.48 9.07 -18.31
N ILE A 159 2.76 9.58 -17.12
CA ILE A 159 2.73 11.02 -16.83
C ILE A 159 4.01 11.44 -16.14
N ASP A 160 4.42 12.69 -16.35
CA ASP A 160 5.55 13.29 -15.63
C ASP A 160 5.02 13.95 -14.37
N VAL A 161 5.53 13.48 -13.22
CA VAL A 161 5.21 14.04 -11.90
C VAL A 161 6.52 14.56 -11.29
N ASP A 162 6.73 15.87 -11.40
CA ASP A 162 7.94 16.55 -10.88
C ASP A 162 9.24 15.90 -11.31
N GLY A 163 9.33 15.51 -12.60
CA GLY A 163 10.52 14.92 -13.21
C GLY A 163 10.60 13.40 -13.09
N THR A 164 9.67 12.77 -12.42
CA THR A 164 9.56 11.31 -12.32
C THR A 164 8.42 10.82 -13.21
N ILE A 165 8.68 9.79 -14.01
CA ILE A 165 7.65 9.20 -14.87
C ILE A 165 6.84 8.19 -14.05
N ALA A 166 5.55 8.46 -13.94
CA ALA A 166 4.60 7.56 -13.30
C ALA A 166 3.79 6.80 -14.34
N GLN A 167 3.59 5.52 -14.12
CA GLN A 167 2.77 4.66 -14.95
C GLN A 167 1.42 4.41 -14.28
N ARG A 168 0.34 4.57 -15.04
CA ARG A 168 -1.03 4.43 -14.57
C ARG A 168 -1.65 3.18 -15.15
N TYR A 169 -2.00 2.22 -14.27
CA TYR A 169 -2.56 0.92 -14.63
C TYR A 169 -3.97 0.78 -14.11
N TRP A 170 -4.86 0.19 -14.91
CA TRP A 170 -6.21 -0.13 -14.51
C TRP A 170 -6.42 -1.64 -14.41
N ILE A 171 -7.16 -2.03 -13.39
CA ILE A 171 -7.57 -3.41 -13.17
C ILE A 171 -9.09 -3.45 -13.07
N ASN A 172 -9.71 -4.24 -13.94
CA ASN A 172 -11.16 -4.42 -13.94
C ASN A 172 -11.54 -5.55 -12.97
N LEU A 173 -12.44 -5.25 -12.03
CA LEU A 173 -12.89 -6.18 -11.01
C LEU A 173 -14.28 -6.78 -11.31
N SER A 174 -14.95 -6.26 -12.30
CA SER A 174 -16.29 -6.76 -12.67
C SER A 174 -16.27 -8.01 -13.55
#